data_32d5dd3101b2d4bf39c5166276eee199
#
_entry.id   32d5dd3101b2d4bf39c5166276eee199
#
_cell.length_a   1.000
_cell.length_b   1.000
_cell.length_c   1.000
_cell.angle_alpha   90.00
_cell.angle_beta   90.00
_cell.angle_gamma   90.00
#
_symmetry.space_group_name_H-M   'P 1'
#
loop_
_entity.id
_entity.type
_entity.pdbx_description
1 polymer ?
#
loop_
_entity_poly.entity_id
_entity_poly.type
_entity_poly.pdbx_seq_one_letter_code
_entity_poly.pdbx_strand_id
1 'polypeptide(L)'
;MEMKQNSYQKQVMEVYRFISDHLYFNRPDLEVKGEHYNSAILFSLLTGLKGGKQLIIGEPGLGKTTSAEFVCCLLYQYPLGVIWGSEVSGHPEQTEEKIIARPDLGKLNQGEEDVVWTNFSQIPVKIVDEINRLPETKQSMILDGVDRGNWEYLNEMIINEEYCLFATANYQDGGTNTIIAPLVDRFDVMVESRYPGANLSFLIGKSKRKDHVLRNPKYEKELHRVLKLKVPYEKKLPKLEEICDAYGEYLQESAGVHSFRREEREAIRAEMETLDLDLDASAFTRMLLAEFSFCERYGQKRVVEHCDEGCHYTGYFCHQIKNCASNRLPTSIEQYAQGLAWLQDDATVDLEHIKAVAPYALSHRVQWKDEVISQRERTKRDDPFPIYVAKEAVKMVSQRYREQSEHLKDALAVGSRIFQGEALEPLDGDHPIYAEIKKDIGARRNGGPAEP
;
A
#
# COMPACT_ATOMS: atom_id res chain seq x y z
N MET A 1 -2.50 -32.70 -9.53
CA MET A 1 -2.78 -31.48 -8.76
C MET A 1 -1.79 -30.34 -9.07
N GLU A 2 -0.73 -30.60 -9.85
CA GLU A 2 0.35 -29.64 -10.18
C GLU A 2 0.03 -28.59 -11.28
N MET A 3 -1.07 -28.72 -12.02
CA MET A 3 -1.36 -27.83 -13.15
C MET A 3 -2.30 -26.65 -12.85
N LYS A 4 -2.83 -26.50 -11.63
CA LYS A 4 -3.72 -25.36 -11.29
C LYS A 4 -3.01 -24.22 -10.55
N GLN A 5 -1.94 -24.49 -9.83
CA GLN A 5 -1.20 -23.49 -9.06
C GLN A 5 -0.50 -22.45 -9.95
N ASN A 6 -0.07 -22.86 -11.12
CA ASN A 6 0.66 -22.02 -12.08
C ASN A 6 -0.23 -21.08 -12.95
N SER A 7 -1.55 -21.01 -12.71
CA SER A 7 -2.48 -20.26 -13.58
C SER A 7 -2.56 -18.78 -13.19
N TYR A 8 -2.78 -18.48 -11.92
CA TYR A 8 -3.04 -17.09 -11.49
C TYR A 8 -1.78 -16.21 -11.49
N GLN A 9 -0.63 -16.70 -11.01
CA GLN A 9 0.63 -15.96 -11.06
C GLN A 9 0.97 -15.57 -12.50
N LYS A 10 0.83 -16.53 -13.42
CA LYS A 10 1.09 -16.30 -14.85
C LYS A 10 0.13 -15.24 -15.42
N GLN A 11 -1.15 -15.32 -15.10
CA GLN A 11 -2.15 -14.34 -15.55
C GLN A 11 -1.88 -12.95 -14.98
N VAL A 12 -1.51 -12.83 -13.72
CA VAL A 12 -1.12 -11.55 -13.11
C VAL A 12 0.12 -10.99 -13.78
N MET A 13 1.11 -11.81 -14.07
CA MET A 13 2.30 -11.39 -14.82
C MET A 13 2.00 -11.01 -16.28
N GLU A 14 1.02 -11.64 -16.92
CA GLU A 14 0.53 -11.21 -18.24
C GLU A 14 -0.12 -9.82 -18.18
N VAL A 15 -0.91 -9.54 -17.12
CA VAL A 15 -1.45 -8.19 -16.87
C VAL A 15 -0.33 -7.18 -16.62
N TYR A 16 0.68 -7.51 -15.79
CA TYR A 16 1.85 -6.67 -15.57
C TYR A 16 2.53 -6.31 -16.91
N ARG A 17 2.81 -7.33 -17.75
CA ARG A 17 3.45 -7.14 -19.06
C ARG A 17 2.57 -6.34 -20.01
N PHE A 18 1.27 -6.60 -20.03
CA PHE A 18 0.35 -5.84 -20.86
C PHE A 18 0.37 -4.34 -20.52
N ILE A 19 0.38 -4.00 -19.22
CA ILE A 19 0.48 -2.61 -18.76
C ILE A 19 1.83 -2.02 -19.14
N SER A 20 2.94 -2.69 -18.83
CA SER A 20 4.30 -2.16 -19.06
C SER A 20 4.64 -2.01 -20.55
N ASP A 21 4.14 -2.92 -21.40
CA ASP A 21 4.50 -2.94 -22.81
C ASP A 21 3.57 -2.09 -23.70
N HIS A 22 2.33 -1.84 -23.22
CA HIS A 22 1.31 -1.23 -24.06
C HIS A 22 0.64 0.04 -23.51
N LEU A 23 0.70 0.25 -22.19
CA LEU A 23 -0.07 1.29 -21.54
C LEU A 23 0.80 2.29 -20.76
N TYR A 24 1.76 1.79 -19.96
CA TYR A 24 2.56 2.61 -19.06
C TYR A 24 4.05 2.38 -19.29
N PHE A 25 4.63 3.20 -20.15
CA PHE A 25 6.03 3.07 -20.57
C PHE A 25 6.95 3.75 -19.56
N ASN A 26 7.65 2.97 -18.76
CA ASN A 26 8.69 3.45 -17.85
C ASN A 26 9.79 2.39 -17.69
N ARG A 27 10.93 2.79 -17.11
CA ARG A 27 12.05 1.87 -16.89
C ARG A 27 11.82 1.08 -15.62
N PRO A 28 12.26 -0.19 -15.56
CA PRO A 28 12.37 -0.92 -14.30
C PRO A 28 13.27 -0.16 -13.32
N ASP A 29 12.87 -0.15 -12.04
CA ASP A 29 13.54 0.56 -10.95
C ASP A 29 13.61 -0.25 -9.66
N LEU A 30 13.13 -1.48 -9.71
CA LEU A 30 13.18 -2.45 -8.63
C LEU A 30 13.71 -3.78 -9.16
N GLU A 31 14.71 -4.32 -8.50
CA GLU A 31 15.25 -5.66 -8.75
C GLU A 31 14.97 -6.56 -7.55
N VAL A 32 14.45 -7.76 -7.80
CA VAL A 32 14.17 -8.78 -6.80
C VAL A 32 14.61 -10.13 -7.35
N LYS A 33 15.59 -10.78 -6.71
CA LYS A 33 16.11 -12.09 -7.13
C LYS A 33 16.53 -12.17 -8.60
N GLY A 34 17.05 -11.07 -9.15
CA GLY A 34 17.49 -10.96 -10.54
C GLY A 34 16.38 -10.63 -11.55
N GLU A 35 15.15 -10.52 -11.13
CA GLU A 35 14.05 -10.02 -11.94
C GLU A 35 13.89 -8.51 -11.79
N HIS A 36 13.55 -7.84 -12.89
CA HIS A 36 13.45 -6.38 -12.93
C HIS A 36 12.00 -5.94 -13.12
N TYR A 37 11.52 -5.08 -12.23
CA TYR A 37 10.16 -4.57 -12.20
C TYR A 37 10.10 -3.04 -12.25
N ASN A 38 9.01 -2.51 -12.78
CA ASN A 38 8.60 -1.14 -12.50
C ASN A 38 7.84 -1.13 -11.16
N SER A 39 8.38 -0.44 -10.17
CA SER A 39 7.83 -0.43 -8.81
C SER A 39 6.40 0.13 -8.75
N ALA A 40 6.09 1.17 -9.54
CA ALA A 40 4.76 1.75 -9.57
C ALA A 40 3.70 0.74 -10.06
N ILE A 41 3.98 0.00 -11.15
CA ILE A 41 3.05 -1.01 -11.68
C ILE A 41 2.97 -2.21 -10.72
N LEU A 42 4.11 -2.74 -10.27
CA LEU A 42 4.16 -3.91 -9.40
C LEU A 42 3.37 -3.68 -8.12
N PHE A 43 3.68 -2.60 -7.40
CA PHE A 43 2.97 -2.30 -6.15
C PHE A 43 1.50 -1.94 -6.38
N SER A 44 1.14 -1.32 -7.52
CA SER A 44 -0.28 -1.11 -7.84
C SER A 44 -1.04 -2.41 -8.06
N LEU A 45 -0.43 -3.39 -8.75
CA LEU A 45 -1.03 -4.73 -8.91
C LEU A 45 -1.19 -5.42 -7.55
N LEU A 46 -0.15 -5.43 -6.72
CA LEU A 46 -0.22 -6.02 -5.38
C LEU A 46 -1.27 -5.31 -4.52
N THR A 47 -1.35 -3.97 -4.57
CA THR A 47 -2.38 -3.18 -3.88
C THR A 47 -3.79 -3.57 -4.32
N GLY A 48 -4.02 -3.68 -5.61
CA GLY A 48 -5.33 -4.11 -6.15
C GLY A 48 -5.69 -5.53 -5.73
N LEU A 49 -4.76 -6.48 -5.80
CA LEU A 49 -5.00 -7.88 -5.43
C LEU A 49 -5.22 -8.05 -3.92
N LYS A 50 -4.45 -7.36 -3.08
CA LYS A 50 -4.57 -7.43 -1.61
C LYS A 50 -5.73 -6.61 -1.04
N GLY A 51 -6.35 -5.72 -1.83
CA GLY A 51 -7.29 -4.73 -1.29
C GLY A 51 -6.58 -3.70 -0.40
N GLY A 52 -5.37 -3.32 -0.78
CA GLY A 52 -4.48 -2.44 -0.01
C GLY A 52 -4.68 -0.95 -0.32
N LYS A 53 -3.76 -0.14 0.20
CA LYS A 53 -3.77 1.32 0.11
C LYS A 53 -2.41 1.82 -0.33
N GLN A 54 -2.34 2.49 -1.48
CA GLN A 54 -1.10 2.97 -2.08
C GLN A 54 -1.08 4.49 -2.24
N LEU A 55 0.02 5.10 -1.85
CA LEU A 55 0.33 6.49 -2.15
C LEU A 55 1.31 6.57 -3.33
N ILE A 56 0.96 7.29 -4.38
CA ILE A 56 1.78 7.48 -5.57
C ILE A 56 2.23 8.96 -5.61
N ILE A 57 3.52 9.19 -5.42
CA ILE A 57 4.10 10.53 -5.46
C ILE A 57 4.79 10.80 -6.80
N GLY A 58 5.06 12.05 -7.12
CA GLY A 58 5.84 12.45 -8.30
C GLY A 58 5.44 13.79 -8.86
N GLU A 59 6.18 14.26 -9.84
CA GLU A 59 5.91 15.50 -10.54
C GLU A 59 4.60 15.45 -11.35
N PRO A 60 3.96 16.59 -11.62
CA PRO A 60 2.78 16.66 -12.51
C PRO A 60 3.06 16.08 -13.89
N GLY A 61 2.07 15.37 -14.46
CA GLY A 61 2.15 14.86 -15.83
C GLY A 61 2.98 13.58 -16.01
N LEU A 62 3.44 12.94 -14.97
CA LEU A 62 4.19 11.68 -15.04
C LEU A 62 3.33 10.41 -14.98
N GLY A 63 2.00 10.52 -15.05
CA GLY A 63 1.10 9.37 -15.12
C GLY A 63 0.86 8.68 -13.78
N LYS A 64 0.91 9.41 -12.67
CA LYS A 64 0.62 8.87 -11.32
C LYS A 64 -0.73 8.16 -11.25
N THR A 65 -1.79 8.89 -11.62
CA THR A 65 -3.17 8.38 -11.62
C THR A 65 -3.35 7.29 -12.66
N THR A 66 -2.74 7.46 -13.83
CA THR A 66 -2.86 6.55 -14.98
C THR A 66 -2.41 5.12 -14.67
N SER A 67 -1.35 4.92 -13.86
CA SER A 67 -0.93 3.56 -13.47
C SER A 67 -1.99 2.85 -12.62
N ALA A 68 -2.59 3.57 -11.67
CA ALA A 68 -3.68 3.05 -10.84
C ALA A 68 -4.94 2.76 -11.68
N GLU A 69 -5.34 3.68 -12.57
CA GLU A 69 -6.49 3.53 -13.47
C GLU A 69 -6.40 2.24 -14.29
N PHE A 70 -5.24 1.99 -14.93
CA PHE A 70 -5.05 0.79 -15.75
C PHE A 70 -5.09 -0.49 -14.94
N VAL A 71 -4.42 -0.50 -13.78
CA VAL A 71 -4.44 -1.65 -12.87
C VAL A 71 -5.87 -1.92 -12.40
N CYS A 72 -6.59 -0.89 -11.96
CA CYS A 72 -7.96 -1.03 -11.50
C CYS A 72 -8.92 -1.51 -12.59
N CYS A 73 -8.76 -1.00 -13.82
CA CYS A 73 -9.56 -1.44 -14.97
C CYS A 73 -9.40 -2.95 -15.22
N LEU A 74 -8.16 -3.46 -15.19
CA LEU A 74 -7.86 -4.85 -15.49
C LEU A 74 -8.15 -5.80 -14.31
N LEU A 75 -7.91 -5.35 -13.07
CA LEU A 75 -8.16 -6.19 -11.90
C LEU A 75 -9.63 -6.22 -11.47
N TYR A 76 -10.36 -5.12 -11.60
CA TYR A 76 -11.74 -5.00 -11.09
C TYR A 76 -12.79 -4.96 -12.21
N GLN A 77 -12.38 -5.09 -13.46
CA GLN A 77 -13.28 -5.15 -14.63
C GLN A 77 -14.20 -3.93 -14.78
N TYR A 78 -13.71 -2.74 -14.39
CA TYR A 78 -14.41 -1.49 -14.63
C TYR A 78 -13.79 -0.75 -15.83
N PRO A 79 -14.58 -0.41 -16.88
CA PRO A 79 -14.05 0.40 -17.99
C PRO A 79 -13.53 1.75 -17.53
N LEU A 80 -12.48 2.26 -18.17
CA LEU A 80 -11.82 3.53 -17.79
C LEU A 80 -12.80 4.70 -17.63
N GLY A 81 -13.85 4.76 -18.46
CA GLY A 81 -14.84 5.84 -18.36
C GLY A 81 -15.66 5.79 -17.05
N VAL A 82 -15.84 4.62 -16.46
CA VAL A 82 -16.48 4.47 -15.14
C VAL A 82 -15.50 4.85 -14.03
N ILE A 83 -14.24 4.41 -14.15
CA ILE A 83 -13.17 4.75 -13.20
C ILE A 83 -13.00 6.27 -13.14
N TRP A 84 -12.81 6.94 -14.27
CA TRP A 84 -12.69 8.42 -14.33
C TRP A 84 -13.91 9.15 -13.75
N GLY A 85 -15.12 8.58 -13.96
CA GLY A 85 -16.35 9.13 -13.37
C GLY A 85 -16.52 8.88 -11.88
N SER A 86 -15.62 8.12 -11.25
CA SER A 86 -15.61 7.82 -9.82
C SER A 86 -14.42 8.45 -9.07
N GLU A 87 -13.44 9.01 -9.78
CA GLU A 87 -12.27 9.63 -9.15
C GLU A 87 -12.63 10.89 -8.38
N VAL A 88 -11.97 11.05 -7.25
CA VAL A 88 -12.03 12.29 -6.45
C VAL A 88 -10.79 13.10 -6.75
N SER A 89 -10.99 14.27 -7.39
CA SER A 89 -9.89 15.22 -7.60
C SER A 89 -9.69 16.10 -6.37
N GLY A 90 -8.47 16.18 -5.88
CA GLY A 90 -8.09 17.05 -4.78
C GLY A 90 -8.27 18.52 -5.14
N HIS A 91 -9.13 19.21 -4.39
CA HIS A 91 -9.36 20.64 -4.53
C HIS A 91 -9.72 21.26 -3.17
N PRO A 92 -9.23 22.49 -2.84
CA PRO A 92 -9.55 23.14 -1.56
C PRO A 92 -11.05 23.30 -1.29
N GLU A 93 -11.87 23.46 -2.32
CA GLU A 93 -13.33 23.62 -2.22
C GLU A 93 -14.10 22.31 -2.38
N GLN A 94 -13.45 21.16 -2.20
CA GLN A 94 -14.10 19.86 -2.31
C GLN A 94 -15.09 19.67 -1.17
N THR A 95 -16.33 19.28 -1.50
CA THR A 95 -17.39 19.06 -0.52
C THR A 95 -17.69 17.58 -0.33
N GLU A 96 -18.32 17.24 0.79
CA GLU A 96 -18.75 15.87 1.10
C GLU A 96 -19.72 15.34 0.06
N GLU A 97 -20.64 16.23 -0.41
CA GLU A 97 -21.63 15.86 -1.43
C GLU A 97 -21.01 15.48 -2.77
N LYS A 98 -19.80 15.95 -3.05
CA LYS A 98 -19.05 15.55 -4.25
C LYS A 98 -18.22 14.27 -4.05
N ILE A 99 -17.84 13.98 -2.82
CA ILE A 99 -16.99 12.81 -2.50
C ILE A 99 -17.85 11.59 -2.19
N ILE A 100 -18.78 11.69 -1.23
CA ILE A 100 -19.51 10.53 -0.70
C ILE A 100 -20.92 10.44 -1.27
N ALA A 101 -21.79 11.40 -0.94
CA ALA A 101 -23.20 11.36 -1.27
C ALA A 101 -23.83 12.75 -1.08
N ARG A 102 -25.00 12.95 -1.63
CA ARG A 102 -25.79 14.17 -1.47
C ARG A 102 -27.25 13.84 -1.20
N PRO A 103 -28.04 14.77 -0.57
CA PRO A 103 -29.47 14.58 -0.41
C PRO A 103 -30.18 14.51 -1.75
N ASP A 104 -31.22 13.70 -1.86
CA ASP A 104 -32.16 13.75 -2.99
C ASP A 104 -33.10 14.94 -2.80
N LEU A 105 -32.80 16.05 -3.47
CA LEU A 105 -33.57 17.28 -3.36
C LEU A 105 -35.05 17.11 -3.76
N GLY A 106 -35.37 16.16 -4.65
CA GLY A 106 -36.74 15.88 -5.06
C GLY A 106 -37.58 15.28 -3.91
N LYS A 107 -36.99 14.37 -3.15
CA LYS A 107 -37.61 13.74 -1.99
C LYS A 107 -37.62 14.66 -0.77
N LEU A 108 -36.54 15.38 -0.57
CA LEU A 108 -36.40 16.34 0.53
C LEU A 108 -37.52 17.41 0.47
N ASN A 109 -37.88 17.89 -0.72
CA ASN A 109 -39.02 18.81 -0.92
C ASN A 109 -40.39 18.17 -0.59
N GLN A 110 -40.45 16.85 -0.49
CA GLN A 110 -41.67 16.08 -0.10
C GLN A 110 -41.66 15.69 1.39
N GLY A 111 -40.58 16.12 2.12
CA GLY A 111 -40.40 15.78 3.53
C GLY A 111 -39.80 14.38 3.76
N GLU A 112 -39.27 13.76 2.71
CA GLU A 112 -38.61 12.46 2.78
C GLU A 112 -37.09 12.67 2.69
N GLU A 113 -36.32 12.05 3.58
CA GLU A 113 -34.87 11.99 3.49
C GLU A 113 -34.47 10.78 2.62
N ASP A 114 -33.68 11.01 1.59
CA ASP A 114 -33.08 9.96 0.74
C ASP A 114 -31.72 10.41 0.21
N VAL A 115 -30.83 9.47 -0.06
CA VAL A 115 -29.43 9.73 -0.38
C VAL A 115 -29.11 9.34 -1.83
N VAL A 116 -28.40 10.22 -2.51
CA VAL A 116 -27.84 9.96 -3.84
C VAL A 116 -26.33 9.78 -3.69
N TRP A 117 -25.91 8.53 -3.71
CA TRP A 117 -24.51 8.12 -3.58
C TRP A 117 -23.68 8.48 -4.82
N THR A 118 -22.43 8.89 -4.63
CA THR A 118 -21.46 9.10 -5.71
C THR A 118 -21.00 7.76 -6.29
N ASN A 119 -20.37 7.79 -7.46
CA ASN A 119 -19.73 6.57 -7.98
C ASN A 119 -18.55 6.15 -7.11
N PHE A 120 -17.81 7.10 -6.53
CA PHE A 120 -16.68 6.84 -5.64
C PHE A 120 -17.07 5.96 -4.44
N SER A 121 -18.19 6.24 -3.79
CA SER A 121 -18.66 5.40 -2.68
C SER A 121 -19.18 4.03 -3.11
N GLN A 122 -19.73 3.91 -4.33
CA GLN A 122 -20.40 2.71 -4.79
C GLN A 122 -19.47 1.64 -5.41
N ILE A 123 -18.36 2.02 -6.08
CA ILE A 123 -17.47 1.03 -6.71
C ILE A 123 -16.29 0.65 -5.79
N PRO A 124 -15.72 -0.55 -5.93
CA PRO A 124 -14.62 -1.01 -5.06
C PRO A 124 -13.31 -0.26 -5.29
N VAL A 125 -13.15 0.37 -6.43
CA VAL A 125 -11.95 1.12 -6.79
C VAL A 125 -12.03 2.55 -6.26
N LYS A 126 -11.12 2.92 -5.35
CA LYS A 126 -11.03 4.27 -4.77
C LYS A 126 -9.78 4.95 -5.29
N ILE A 127 -9.95 5.97 -6.13
CA ILE A 127 -8.83 6.79 -6.62
C ILE A 127 -9.05 8.23 -6.15
N VAL A 128 -8.06 8.78 -5.45
CA VAL A 128 -8.04 10.17 -4.98
C VAL A 128 -6.83 10.86 -5.60
N ASP A 129 -7.08 11.65 -6.63
CA ASP A 129 -6.03 12.41 -7.29
C ASP A 129 -5.67 13.66 -6.51
N GLU A 130 -4.38 13.95 -6.36
CA GLU A 130 -3.84 15.10 -5.63
C GLU A 130 -4.41 15.25 -4.19
N ILE A 131 -4.40 14.18 -3.40
CA ILE A 131 -4.97 14.13 -2.05
C ILE A 131 -4.44 15.23 -1.13
N ASN A 132 -3.21 15.69 -1.35
CA ASN A 132 -2.60 16.81 -0.62
C ASN A 132 -3.19 18.20 -0.94
N ARG A 133 -4.11 18.30 -1.90
CA ARG A 133 -4.90 19.53 -2.13
C ARG A 133 -6.24 19.54 -1.40
N LEU A 134 -6.65 18.41 -0.83
CA LEU A 134 -7.85 18.34 -0.01
C LEU A 134 -7.64 19.05 1.34
N PRO A 135 -8.67 19.73 1.88
CA PRO A 135 -8.66 20.20 3.27
C PRO A 135 -8.48 19.03 4.24
N GLU A 136 -7.87 19.25 5.40
CA GLU A 136 -7.63 18.21 6.42
C GLU A 136 -8.92 17.49 6.85
N THR A 137 -10.03 18.23 6.93
CA THR A 137 -11.34 17.65 7.25
C THR A 137 -11.79 16.61 6.23
N LYS A 138 -11.51 16.83 4.94
CA LYS A 138 -11.84 15.89 3.87
C LYS A 138 -10.87 14.74 3.79
N GLN A 139 -9.59 14.98 4.10
CA GLN A 139 -8.62 13.89 4.30
C GLN A 139 -9.05 12.96 5.44
N SER A 140 -9.51 13.52 6.57
CA SER A 140 -10.01 12.73 7.72
C SER A 140 -11.25 11.92 7.36
N MET A 141 -12.17 12.49 6.58
CA MET A 141 -13.37 11.80 6.13
C MET A 141 -13.04 10.60 5.22
N ILE A 142 -12.12 10.77 4.27
CA ILE A 142 -11.63 9.66 3.44
C ILE A 142 -10.96 8.59 4.32
N LEU A 143 -10.20 9.02 5.31
CA LEU A 143 -9.54 8.16 6.28
C LEU A 143 -10.53 7.23 7.01
N ASP A 144 -11.62 7.79 7.51
CA ASP A 144 -12.63 7.04 8.24
C ASP A 144 -13.33 6.01 7.34
N GLY A 145 -13.69 6.41 6.11
CA GLY A 145 -14.29 5.52 5.13
C GLY A 145 -13.36 4.37 4.71
N VAL A 146 -12.08 4.69 4.53
CA VAL A 146 -11.04 3.71 4.13
C VAL A 146 -10.72 2.70 5.24
N ASP A 147 -10.70 3.13 6.50
CA ASP A 147 -10.37 2.22 7.60
C ASP A 147 -11.47 1.19 7.90
N ARG A 148 -12.70 1.57 7.66
CA ARG A 148 -13.88 0.75 7.99
C ARG A 148 -14.48 0.04 6.78
N GLY A 149 -14.06 0.39 5.57
CA GLY A 149 -14.67 -0.10 4.33
C GLY A 149 -16.12 0.37 4.15
N ASN A 150 -16.55 1.42 4.87
CA ASN A 150 -17.90 1.92 4.83
C ASN A 150 -17.96 3.44 4.64
N TRP A 151 -19.04 3.88 4.00
CA TRP A 151 -19.33 5.28 3.73
C TRP A 151 -20.72 5.59 4.30
N GLU A 152 -20.77 6.54 5.22
CA GLU A 152 -21.99 6.94 5.90
C GLU A 152 -22.38 8.36 5.48
N TYR A 153 -23.68 8.58 5.24
CA TYR A 153 -24.25 9.89 4.95
C TYR A 153 -25.76 9.90 5.32
N LEU A 154 -26.21 10.88 6.12
CA LEU A 154 -27.60 11.04 6.54
C LEU A 154 -28.25 9.72 7.04
N ASN A 155 -27.61 9.02 7.95
CA ASN A 155 -28.07 7.74 8.53
C ASN A 155 -28.18 6.56 7.53
N GLU A 156 -27.75 6.71 6.29
CA GLU A 156 -27.57 5.62 5.35
C GLU A 156 -26.09 5.25 5.23
N MET A 157 -25.81 3.99 4.92
CA MET A 157 -24.46 3.46 4.83
C MET A 157 -24.29 2.55 3.61
N ILE A 158 -23.14 2.68 2.93
CA ILE A 158 -22.65 1.69 1.97
C ILE A 158 -21.46 0.96 2.58
N ILE A 159 -21.49 -0.37 2.55
CA ILE A 159 -20.37 -1.22 2.93
C ILE A 159 -19.72 -1.78 1.65
N ASN A 160 -18.46 -1.49 1.46
CA ASN A 160 -17.65 -2.13 0.43
C ASN A 160 -16.87 -3.28 1.09
N GLU A 161 -17.32 -4.51 0.92
CA GLU A 161 -16.64 -5.71 1.44
C GLU A 161 -15.24 -5.90 0.82
N GLU A 162 -15.10 -5.49 -0.43
CA GLU A 162 -13.83 -5.45 -1.13
C GLU A 162 -13.57 -4.02 -1.64
N TYR A 163 -12.38 -3.49 -1.43
CA TYR A 163 -11.95 -2.24 -2.04
C TYR A 163 -10.43 -2.13 -2.08
N CYS A 164 -9.92 -1.24 -2.93
CA CYS A 164 -8.53 -0.77 -2.90
C CYS A 164 -8.51 0.76 -2.98
N LEU A 165 -7.48 1.37 -2.38
CA LEU A 165 -7.30 2.82 -2.41
C LEU A 165 -5.97 3.18 -3.08
N PHE A 166 -6.07 4.06 -4.07
CA PHE A 166 -4.92 4.74 -4.67
C PHE A 166 -5.07 6.23 -4.44
N ALA A 167 -4.07 6.84 -3.84
CA ALA A 167 -4.00 8.28 -3.72
C ALA A 167 -2.76 8.80 -4.44
N THR A 168 -2.87 9.92 -5.13
CA THR A 168 -1.72 10.60 -5.71
C THR A 168 -1.39 11.87 -4.94
N ALA A 169 -0.10 12.24 -4.94
CA ALA A 169 0.35 13.51 -4.40
C ALA A 169 1.48 14.07 -5.26
N ASN A 170 1.48 15.40 -5.44
CA ASN A 170 2.63 16.10 -5.99
C ASN A 170 3.67 16.33 -4.89
N TYR A 171 4.93 16.52 -5.26
CA TYR A 171 5.90 17.11 -4.36
C TYR A 171 5.39 18.48 -3.89
N GLN A 172 5.78 18.88 -2.69
CA GLN A 172 5.26 20.11 -2.08
C GLN A 172 5.47 21.32 -2.98
N ASP A 173 4.38 21.81 -3.53
CA ASP A 173 4.30 23.12 -4.18
C ASP A 173 3.65 24.12 -3.19
N GLY A 174 3.84 25.43 -3.40
CA GLY A 174 3.32 26.53 -2.55
C GLY A 174 1.79 26.64 -2.44
N GLY A 175 1.03 25.64 -2.82
CA GLY A 175 -0.44 25.56 -2.75
C GLY A 175 -0.97 24.22 -2.25
N THR A 176 -0.10 23.34 -1.74
CA THR A 176 -0.50 22.01 -1.25
C THR A 176 -0.54 21.98 0.28
N ASN A 177 -1.59 21.39 0.83
CA ASN A 177 -1.64 21.03 2.25
C ASN A 177 -0.73 19.84 2.52
N THR A 178 -0.23 19.74 3.74
CA THR A 178 0.44 18.53 4.19
C THR A 178 -0.60 17.42 4.32
N ILE A 179 -0.31 16.21 3.81
CA ILE A 179 -1.14 15.05 4.10
C ILE A 179 -1.07 14.81 5.62
N ILE A 180 -2.23 14.72 6.28
CA ILE A 180 -2.26 14.51 7.73
C ILE A 180 -1.57 13.20 8.11
N ALA A 181 -0.74 13.24 9.14
CA ALA A 181 0.07 12.09 9.57
C ALA A 181 -0.75 10.81 9.81
N PRO A 182 -1.97 10.84 10.40
CA PRO A 182 -2.79 9.64 10.52
C PRO A 182 -3.20 9.02 9.19
N LEU A 183 -3.41 9.81 8.14
CA LEU A 183 -3.74 9.30 6.81
C LEU A 183 -2.50 8.72 6.12
N VAL A 184 -1.35 9.40 6.22
CA VAL A 184 -0.08 8.91 5.67
C VAL A 184 0.27 7.53 6.23
N ASP A 185 0.13 7.32 7.54
CA ASP A 185 0.41 6.05 8.20
C ASP A 185 -0.51 4.90 7.77
N ARG A 186 -1.68 5.20 7.20
CA ARG A 186 -2.63 4.20 6.72
C ARG A 186 -2.36 3.69 5.31
N PHE A 187 -1.55 4.37 4.52
CA PHE A 187 -1.08 3.80 3.26
C PHE A 187 -0.11 2.66 3.55
N ASP A 188 -0.27 1.55 2.86
CA ASP A 188 0.58 0.37 3.02
C ASP A 188 1.95 0.59 2.40
N VAL A 189 1.97 1.13 1.21
CA VAL A 189 3.19 1.44 0.46
C VAL A 189 3.12 2.81 -0.21
N MET A 190 4.30 3.42 -0.38
CA MET A 190 4.47 4.63 -1.17
C MET A 190 5.43 4.36 -2.32
N VAL A 191 5.03 4.70 -3.53
CA VAL A 191 5.84 4.59 -4.75
C VAL A 191 5.99 5.92 -5.44
N GLU A 192 6.95 6.04 -6.35
CA GLU A 192 7.10 7.22 -7.19
C GLU A 192 6.82 6.89 -8.65
N SER A 193 6.01 7.73 -9.28
CA SER A 193 5.93 7.80 -10.74
C SER A 193 7.06 8.66 -11.27
N ARG A 194 8.06 8.01 -11.86
CA ARG A 194 9.32 8.66 -12.27
C ARG A 194 9.25 9.21 -13.68
N TYR A 195 10.07 10.24 -13.92
CA TYR A 195 10.31 10.71 -15.29
C TYR A 195 11.00 9.62 -16.12
N PRO A 196 10.41 9.18 -17.23
CA PRO A 196 10.94 8.06 -18.02
C PRO A 196 12.21 8.40 -18.78
N GLY A 197 12.62 9.65 -18.81
CA GLY A 197 13.72 10.17 -19.60
C GLY A 197 13.26 10.72 -20.97
N ALA A 198 14.05 11.63 -21.54
CA ALA A 198 13.68 12.39 -22.74
C ALA A 198 13.31 11.53 -23.95
N ASN A 199 14.08 10.46 -24.19
CA ASN A 199 13.82 9.55 -25.32
C ASN A 199 12.49 8.80 -25.14
N LEU A 200 12.24 8.23 -23.99
CA LEU A 200 11.02 7.49 -23.71
C LEU A 200 9.79 8.42 -23.69
N SER A 201 9.92 9.62 -23.10
CA SER A 201 8.88 10.65 -23.14
C SER A 201 8.49 11.04 -24.57
N PHE A 202 9.48 11.16 -25.47
CA PHE A 202 9.23 11.45 -26.88
C PHE A 202 8.48 10.27 -27.56
N LEU A 203 8.87 9.03 -27.25
CA LEU A 203 8.21 7.84 -27.79
C LEU A 203 6.78 7.68 -27.25
N ILE A 204 6.56 7.98 -25.97
CA ILE A 204 5.21 8.00 -25.36
C ILE A 204 4.26 8.92 -26.13
N GLY A 205 4.74 10.11 -26.49
CA GLY A 205 3.93 11.07 -27.26
C GLY A 205 3.60 10.62 -28.69
N LYS A 206 4.37 9.67 -29.25
CA LYS A 206 4.16 9.11 -30.60
C LYS A 206 3.50 7.74 -30.59
N SER A 207 3.56 7.00 -29.49
CA SER A 207 3.00 5.66 -29.43
C SER A 207 1.48 5.70 -29.47
N LYS A 208 0.90 4.80 -30.25
CA LYS A 208 -0.53 4.50 -30.16
C LYS A 208 -0.72 3.59 -28.95
N ARG A 209 -1.03 4.17 -27.79
CA ARG A 209 -1.39 3.39 -26.60
C ARG A 209 -2.60 2.52 -26.89
N LYS A 210 -2.62 1.34 -26.31
CA LYS A 210 -3.79 0.44 -26.40
C LYS A 210 -4.90 0.79 -25.39
N ASP A 211 -4.83 1.96 -24.75
CA ASP A 211 -5.81 2.41 -23.75
C ASP A 211 -7.24 2.50 -24.31
N HIS A 212 -7.38 2.66 -25.65
CA HIS A 212 -8.69 2.65 -26.28
C HIS A 212 -9.46 1.32 -26.10
N VAL A 213 -8.77 0.18 -25.91
CA VAL A 213 -9.42 -1.11 -25.64
C VAL A 213 -9.99 -1.20 -24.24
N LEU A 214 -9.48 -0.39 -23.30
CA LEU A 214 -9.97 -0.26 -21.94
C LEU A 214 -11.22 0.64 -21.83
N ARG A 215 -11.63 1.26 -22.92
CA ARG A 215 -12.85 2.06 -23.07
C ARG A 215 -13.89 1.26 -23.85
N ASN A 216 -15.08 1.12 -23.33
CA ASN A 216 -16.20 0.54 -24.06
C ASN A 216 -17.50 1.25 -23.72
N PRO A 217 -18.01 2.13 -24.63
CA PRO A 217 -19.20 2.94 -24.38
C PRO A 217 -20.47 2.13 -24.05
N LYS A 218 -20.56 0.86 -24.45
CA LYS A 218 -21.68 -0.02 -24.13
C LYS A 218 -21.68 -0.30 -22.62
N TYR A 219 -20.59 -0.89 -22.10
CA TYR A 219 -20.49 -1.26 -20.69
C TYR A 219 -20.43 -0.03 -19.78
N GLU A 220 -19.76 1.06 -20.20
CA GLU A 220 -19.77 2.34 -19.47
C GLU A 220 -21.19 2.85 -19.25
N LYS A 221 -22.05 2.85 -20.29
CA LYS A 221 -23.44 3.29 -20.17
C LYS A 221 -24.29 2.36 -19.32
N GLU A 222 -24.08 1.05 -19.42
CA GLU A 222 -24.82 0.06 -18.61
C GLU A 222 -24.47 0.20 -17.14
N LEU A 223 -23.18 0.27 -16.78
CA LEU A 223 -22.73 0.49 -15.40
C LEU A 223 -23.25 1.81 -14.84
N HIS A 224 -23.13 2.92 -15.59
CA HIS A 224 -23.65 4.20 -15.16
C HIS A 224 -25.18 4.17 -14.94
N ARG A 225 -25.93 3.39 -15.72
CA ARG A 225 -27.37 3.23 -15.52
C ARG A 225 -27.66 2.52 -14.21
N VAL A 226 -26.93 1.44 -13.89
CA VAL A 226 -27.11 0.69 -12.64
C VAL A 226 -26.70 1.52 -11.42
N LEU A 227 -25.57 2.21 -11.49
CA LEU A 227 -25.10 3.09 -10.41
C LEU A 227 -26.10 4.20 -10.06
N LYS A 228 -26.86 4.69 -11.05
CA LYS A 228 -27.91 5.72 -10.86
C LYS A 228 -29.25 5.19 -10.40
N LEU A 229 -29.44 3.87 -10.29
CA LEU A 229 -30.70 3.32 -9.78
C LEU A 229 -30.92 3.78 -8.33
N LYS A 230 -32.15 4.15 -8.01
CA LYS A 230 -32.57 4.52 -6.66
C LYS A 230 -33.09 3.26 -5.92
N VAL A 231 -32.15 2.35 -5.66
CA VAL A 231 -32.37 1.11 -4.90
C VAL A 231 -31.20 0.91 -3.95
N PRO A 232 -31.36 0.18 -2.84
CA PRO A 232 -30.27 -0.15 -1.93
C PRO A 232 -29.05 -0.72 -2.67
N TYR A 233 -27.86 -0.42 -2.18
CA TYR A 233 -26.60 -0.80 -2.84
C TYR A 233 -26.46 -2.31 -3.05
N GLU A 234 -26.89 -3.10 -2.07
CA GLU A 234 -26.85 -4.57 -2.10
C GLU A 234 -27.68 -5.15 -3.27
N LYS A 235 -28.72 -4.43 -3.70
CA LYS A 235 -29.54 -4.84 -4.86
C LYS A 235 -28.90 -4.45 -6.20
N LYS A 236 -27.96 -3.50 -6.20
CA LYS A 236 -27.21 -3.14 -7.41
C LYS A 236 -26.04 -4.08 -7.66
N LEU A 237 -25.42 -4.58 -6.59
CA LEU A 237 -24.15 -5.30 -6.61
C LEU A 237 -24.13 -6.49 -7.57
N PRO A 238 -25.11 -7.43 -7.56
CA PRO A 238 -25.10 -8.56 -8.49
C PRO A 238 -25.15 -8.14 -9.96
N LYS A 239 -25.86 -7.03 -10.25
CA LYS A 239 -25.95 -6.53 -11.61
C LYS A 239 -24.72 -5.77 -12.06
N LEU A 240 -24.02 -5.10 -11.15
CA LEU A 240 -22.72 -4.50 -11.43
C LEU A 240 -21.71 -5.59 -11.74
N GLU A 241 -21.65 -6.67 -10.94
CA GLU A 241 -20.76 -7.82 -11.14
C GLU A 241 -21.03 -8.49 -12.50
N GLU A 242 -22.28 -8.77 -12.86
CA GLU A 242 -22.65 -9.34 -14.17
C GLU A 242 -22.12 -8.49 -15.35
N ILE A 243 -22.24 -7.17 -15.28
CA ILE A 243 -21.75 -6.28 -16.35
C ILE A 243 -20.23 -6.22 -16.35
N CYS A 244 -19.60 -6.23 -15.17
CA CYS A 244 -18.14 -6.27 -15.03
C CYS A 244 -17.55 -7.55 -15.62
N ASP A 245 -18.14 -8.71 -15.33
CA ASP A 245 -17.74 -10.00 -15.90
C ASP A 245 -17.84 -10.02 -17.43
N ALA A 246 -18.97 -9.54 -17.97
CA ALA A 246 -19.14 -9.42 -19.41
C ALA A 246 -18.11 -8.45 -20.06
N TYR A 247 -17.72 -7.41 -19.34
CA TYR A 247 -16.63 -6.53 -19.79
C TYR A 247 -15.26 -7.22 -19.72
N GLY A 248 -15.04 -8.06 -18.71
CA GLY A 248 -13.84 -8.89 -18.61
C GLY A 248 -13.70 -9.86 -19.77
N GLU A 249 -14.79 -10.51 -20.19
CA GLU A 249 -14.82 -11.36 -21.41
C GLU A 249 -14.47 -10.55 -22.68
N TYR A 250 -15.02 -9.33 -22.80
CA TYR A 250 -14.66 -8.42 -23.87
C TYR A 250 -13.14 -8.07 -23.88
N LEU A 251 -12.54 -7.83 -22.71
CA LEU A 251 -11.09 -7.55 -22.62
C LEU A 251 -10.26 -8.75 -23.09
N GLN A 252 -10.64 -9.96 -22.72
CA GLN A 252 -9.99 -11.18 -23.17
C GLN A 252 -10.08 -11.33 -24.70
N GLU A 253 -11.24 -11.07 -25.27
CA GLU A 253 -11.45 -11.18 -26.74
C GLU A 253 -10.73 -10.07 -27.53
N SER A 254 -10.78 -8.82 -27.04
CA SER A 254 -10.31 -7.64 -27.77
C SER A 254 -8.84 -7.33 -27.56
N ALA A 255 -8.28 -7.63 -26.41
CA ALA A 255 -6.92 -7.30 -25.99
C ALA A 255 -6.04 -8.53 -25.72
N GLY A 256 -6.65 -9.71 -25.58
CA GLY A 256 -5.95 -10.94 -25.20
C GLY A 256 -5.38 -10.90 -23.78
N VAL A 257 -5.94 -10.05 -22.91
CA VAL A 257 -5.50 -9.90 -21.53
C VAL A 257 -6.58 -10.42 -20.58
N HIS A 258 -6.18 -11.27 -19.63
CA HIS A 258 -7.06 -11.73 -18.58
C HIS A 258 -7.40 -10.59 -17.63
N SER A 259 -8.62 -10.57 -17.15
CA SER A 259 -9.08 -9.68 -16.07
C SER A 259 -9.80 -10.52 -15.02
N PHE A 260 -9.73 -10.12 -13.75
CA PHE A 260 -10.05 -11.01 -12.64
C PHE A 260 -11.46 -10.77 -12.11
N ARG A 261 -12.26 -11.82 -12.04
CA ARG A 261 -13.54 -11.82 -11.30
C ARG A 261 -13.29 -11.70 -9.80
N ARG A 262 -14.32 -11.35 -9.05
CA ARG A 262 -14.21 -11.19 -7.60
C ARG A 262 -13.69 -12.47 -6.92
N GLU A 263 -14.26 -13.62 -7.27
CA GLU A 263 -13.88 -14.92 -6.70
C GLU A 263 -12.42 -15.29 -7.01
N GLU A 264 -11.91 -14.89 -8.17
CA GLU A 264 -10.51 -15.11 -8.55
C GLU A 264 -9.58 -14.24 -7.71
N ARG A 265 -9.93 -12.97 -7.47
CA ARG A 265 -9.15 -12.09 -6.58
C ARG A 265 -9.16 -12.57 -5.13
N GLU A 266 -10.30 -13.05 -4.64
CA GLU A 266 -10.43 -13.66 -3.31
C GLU A 266 -9.56 -14.92 -3.19
N ALA A 267 -9.56 -15.80 -4.20
CA ALA A 267 -8.72 -16.98 -4.24
C ALA A 267 -7.22 -16.62 -4.25
N ILE A 268 -6.82 -15.66 -5.09
CA ILE A 268 -5.43 -15.16 -5.14
C ILE A 268 -5.01 -14.60 -3.78
N ARG A 269 -5.87 -13.81 -3.13
CA ARG A 269 -5.59 -13.25 -1.81
C ARG A 269 -5.41 -14.34 -0.76
N ALA A 270 -6.29 -15.33 -0.76
CA ALA A 270 -6.17 -16.48 0.13
C ALA A 270 -4.87 -17.28 -0.10
N GLU A 271 -4.46 -17.49 -1.36
CA GLU A 271 -3.16 -18.12 -1.67
C GLU A 271 -1.98 -17.29 -1.13
N MET A 272 -1.97 -15.97 -1.34
CA MET A 272 -0.91 -15.09 -0.81
C MET A 272 -0.80 -15.17 0.71
N GLU A 273 -1.93 -15.25 1.42
CA GLU A 273 -2.00 -15.30 2.89
C GLU A 273 -1.52 -16.62 3.49
N THR A 274 -1.37 -17.68 2.68
CA THR A 274 -0.79 -18.95 3.13
C THR A 274 0.74 -18.94 3.20
N LEU A 275 1.39 -17.93 2.65
CA LEU A 275 2.85 -17.86 2.62
C LEU A 275 3.40 -17.29 3.94
N ASP A 276 4.04 -18.14 4.70
CA ASP A 276 4.72 -17.76 5.94
C ASP A 276 6.09 -17.11 5.68
N LEU A 277 6.51 -16.25 6.60
CA LEU A 277 7.87 -15.74 6.62
C LEU A 277 8.83 -16.84 7.08
N ASP A 278 9.94 -17.01 6.35
CA ASP A 278 11.03 -17.84 6.86
C ASP A 278 11.67 -17.19 8.12
N LEU A 279 12.54 -17.94 8.78
CA LEU A 279 13.14 -17.49 10.04
C LEU A 279 14.01 -16.25 9.84
N ASP A 280 14.71 -16.12 8.73
CA ASP A 280 15.56 -14.97 8.43
C ASP A 280 14.73 -13.72 8.12
N ALA A 281 13.66 -13.85 7.33
CA ALA A 281 12.71 -12.77 7.05
C ALA A 281 12.04 -12.27 8.34
N SER A 282 11.60 -13.19 9.19
CA SER A 282 10.96 -12.90 10.48
C SER A 282 11.92 -12.21 11.45
N ALA A 283 13.16 -12.71 11.59
CA ALA A 283 14.17 -12.13 12.46
C ALA A 283 14.61 -10.75 11.97
N PHE A 284 14.85 -10.59 10.67
CA PHE A 284 15.20 -9.31 10.07
C PHE A 284 14.10 -8.25 10.23
N THR A 285 12.85 -8.63 10.03
CA THR A 285 11.71 -7.72 10.20
C THR A 285 11.63 -7.21 11.64
N ARG A 286 11.80 -8.08 12.64
CA ARG A 286 11.84 -7.67 14.06
C ARG A 286 13.01 -6.74 14.36
N MET A 287 14.20 -7.01 13.80
CA MET A 287 15.36 -6.14 13.95
C MET A 287 15.12 -4.76 13.32
N LEU A 288 14.51 -4.72 12.11
CA LEU A 288 14.13 -3.49 11.45
C LEU A 288 13.14 -2.69 12.31
N LEU A 289 12.11 -3.32 12.83
CA LEU A 289 11.12 -2.68 13.68
C LEU A 289 11.74 -2.13 14.97
N ALA A 290 12.63 -2.88 15.61
CA ALA A 290 13.32 -2.45 16.81
C ALA A 290 14.11 -1.15 16.58
N GLU A 291 14.79 -1.02 15.46
CA GLU A 291 15.53 0.20 15.12
C GLU A 291 14.63 1.42 14.89
N PHE A 292 13.39 1.23 14.44
CA PHE A 292 12.44 2.31 14.15
C PHE A 292 11.39 2.56 15.24
N SER A 293 11.30 1.69 16.24
CA SER A 293 10.26 1.78 17.28
C SER A 293 10.82 1.83 18.69
N PHE A 294 11.94 1.14 18.93
CA PHE A 294 12.47 0.92 20.27
C PHE A 294 13.17 2.16 20.85
N CYS A 295 12.94 2.39 22.16
CA CYS A 295 13.72 3.32 22.97
C CYS A 295 13.83 2.77 24.40
N GLU A 296 14.97 2.22 24.78
CA GLU A 296 15.21 1.64 26.10
C GLU A 296 15.03 2.68 27.23
N ARG A 297 15.57 3.90 27.04
CA ARG A 297 15.57 4.95 28.06
C ARG A 297 14.18 5.55 28.32
N TYR A 298 13.37 5.72 27.25
CA TYR A 298 12.09 6.42 27.31
C TYR A 298 10.90 5.50 27.01
N GLY A 299 11.13 4.21 26.96
CA GLY A 299 10.13 3.23 26.52
C GLY A 299 9.77 3.42 25.05
N GLN A 300 8.50 3.27 24.70
CA GLN A 300 8.00 3.48 23.35
C GLN A 300 7.83 4.98 22.99
N LYS A 301 7.82 5.88 23.97
CA LYS A 301 7.78 7.33 23.75
C LYS A 301 9.20 7.86 23.64
N ARG A 302 9.49 8.45 22.49
CA ARG A 302 10.77 9.10 22.24
C ARG A 302 10.72 10.57 22.67
N VAL A 303 11.65 10.96 23.54
CA VAL A 303 11.89 12.37 23.88
C VAL A 303 13.16 12.79 23.15
N VAL A 304 13.01 13.42 21.99
CA VAL A 304 14.10 13.79 21.07
C VAL A 304 15.17 14.64 21.74
N GLU A 305 14.76 15.48 22.70
CA GLU A 305 15.61 16.47 23.38
C GLU A 305 16.70 15.84 24.27
N HIS A 306 16.55 14.58 24.66
CA HIS A 306 17.46 13.92 25.60
C HIS A 306 18.16 12.67 25.05
N CYS A 307 18.05 12.42 23.74
CA CYS A 307 18.67 11.22 23.13
C CYS A 307 20.19 11.20 23.24
N ASP A 308 20.85 12.35 23.32
CA ASP A 308 22.32 12.46 23.34
C ASP A 308 22.90 12.32 24.75
N GLU A 309 22.09 12.38 25.80
CA GLU A 309 22.52 12.29 27.18
C GLU A 309 22.84 10.84 27.63
N GLY A 310 23.97 10.30 27.16
CA GLY A 310 24.47 8.99 27.58
C GLY A 310 23.73 7.80 27.01
N CYS A 311 23.05 7.97 25.85
CA CYS A 311 22.44 6.88 25.11
C CYS A 311 23.49 6.17 24.25
N HIS A 312 23.65 4.84 24.40
CA HIS A 312 24.57 4.06 23.59
C HIS A 312 24.01 3.66 22.19
N TYR A 313 22.73 3.91 21.95
CA TYR A 313 22.07 3.61 20.67
C TYR A 313 22.15 4.75 19.63
N THR A 314 23.09 5.68 19.78
CA THR A 314 23.28 6.82 18.86
C THR A 314 23.60 6.40 17.43
N GLY A 315 24.16 5.21 17.23
CA GLY A 315 24.43 4.63 15.90
C GLY A 315 23.22 4.01 15.19
N TYR A 316 22.09 3.85 15.88
CA TYR A 316 20.89 3.21 15.34
C TYR A 316 19.86 4.23 14.84
N PHE A 317 18.89 3.76 14.03
CA PHE A 317 17.87 4.65 13.46
C PHE A 317 16.96 5.27 14.49
N CYS A 318 16.76 4.63 15.64
CA CYS A 318 16.03 5.23 16.74
C CYS A 318 16.57 6.61 17.15
N HIS A 319 17.84 6.89 16.99
CA HIS A 319 18.43 8.21 17.23
C HIS A 319 18.22 9.20 16.08
N GLN A 320 18.03 8.72 14.84
CA GLN A 320 17.98 9.51 13.61
C GLN A 320 16.57 9.98 13.21
N ILE A 321 15.53 9.49 13.85
CA ILE A 321 14.14 9.76 13.50
C ILE A 321 13.39 10.55 14.58
N LYS A 322 12.30 11.25 14.18
CA LYS A 322 11.48 12.08 15.06
C LYS A 322 10.26 11.34 15.60
N ASN A 323 9.83 10.24 14.96
CA ASN A 323 8.65 9.45 15.34
C ASN A 323 9.00 7.97 15.44
N CYS A 324 8.13 7.20 16.11
CA CYS A 324 8.20 5.74 16.08
C CYS A 324 7.37 5.19 14.92
N ALA A 325 7.80 4.07 14.35
CA ALA A 325 7.00 3.32 13.39
C ALA A 325 5.75 2.75 14.09
N SER A 326 4.64 2.74 13.39
CA SER A 326 3.38 2.19 13.88
C SER A 326 3.30 0.68 13.69
N ASN A 327 2.37 0.03 14.38
CA ASN A 327 2.09 -1.42 14.20
C ASN A 327 1.56 -1.76 12.79
N ARG A 328 1.21 -0.78 11.97
CA ARG A 328 0.85 -0.99 10.56
C ARG A 328 2.06 -1.31 9.68
N LEU A 329 3.25 -0.88 10.06
CA LEU A 329 4.46 -1.12 9.28
C LEU A 329 4.76 -2.61 9.09
N PRO A 330 4.85 -3.45 10.16
CA PRO A 330 5.08 -4.89 9.97
C PRO A 330 4.00 -5.56 9.12
N THR A 331 2.73 -5.24 9.36
CA THR A 331 1.61 -5.80 8.58
C THR A 331 1.72 -5.45 7.10
N SER A 332 2.04 -4.18 6.77
CA SER A 332 2.22 -3.79 5.37
C SER A 332 3.43 -4.48 4.73
N ILE A 333 4.56 -4.59 5.44
CA ILE A 333 5.74 -5.30 4.93
C ILE A 333 5.39 -6.76 4.63
N GLU A 334 4.79 -7.46 5.59
CA GLU A 334 4.43 -8.87 5.47
C GLU A 334 3.46 -9.12 4.30
N GLN A 335 2.36 -8.38 4.25
CA GLN A 335 1.35 -8.55 3.22
C GLN A 335 1.89 -8.34 1.80
N TYR A 336 2.70 -7.31 1.58
CA TYR A 336 3.26 -7.05 0.25
C TYR A 336 4.43 -7.99 -0.08
N ALA A 337 5.17 -8.45 0.91
CA ALA A 337 6.20 -9.47 0.73
C ALA A 337 5.58 -10.84 0.40
N GLN A 338 4.46 -11.22 1.02
CA GLN A 338 3.65 -12.39 0.64
C GLN A 338 3.17 -12.29 -0.80
N GLY A 339 2.63 -11.13 -1.20
CA GLY A 339 2.22 -10.90 -2.58
C GLY A 339 3.36 -11.02 -3.59
N LEU A 340 4.54 -10.52 -3.24
CA LEU A 340 5.73 -10.60 -4.09
C LEU A 340 6.26 -12.04 -4.19
N ALA A 341 6.37 -12.75 -3.06
CA ALA A 341 6.78 -14.15 -3.02
C ALA A 341 5.82 -15.04 -3.80
N TRP A 342 4.51 -14.83 -3.63
CA TRP A 342 3.49 -15.54 -4.41
C TRP A 342 3.64 -15.29 -5.92
N LEU A 343 3.90 -14.04 -6.33
CA LEU A 343 4.08 -13.69 -7.74
C LEU A 343 5.32 -14.35 -8.36
N GLN A 344 6.36 -14.59 -7.56
CA GLN A 344 7.59 -15.28 -7.96
C GLN A 344 7.52 -16.81 -7.81
N ASP A 345 6.36 -17.37 -7.43
CA ASP A 345 6.14 -18.80 -7.19
C ASP A 345 7.06 -19.37 -6.10
N ASP A 346 7.40 -18.55 -5.12
CA ASP A 346 8.20 -18.95 -3.96
C ASP A 346 7.33 -19.61 -2.89
N ALA A 347 7.83 -20.63 -2.23
CA ALA A 347 7.10 -21.38 -1.21
C ALA A 347 6.97 -20.62 0.14
N THR A 348 7.84 -19.65 0.39
CA THR A 348 7.90 -18.87 1.62
C THR A 348 8.36 -17.44 1.32
N VAL A 349 8.04 -16.52 2.20
CA VAL A 349 8.59 -15.16 2.17
C VAL A 349 9.99 -15.17 2.76
N ASP A 350 10.99 -14.89 1.97
CA ASP A 350 12.38 -14.81 2.40
C ASP A 350 12.87 -13.36 2.60
N LEU A 351 14.12 -13.23 3.02
CA LEU A 351 14.76 -11.96 3.32
C LEU A 351 14.81 -11.00 2.12
N GLU A 352 14.92 -11.48 0.89
CA GLU A 352 15.00 -10.62 -0.30
C GLU A 352 13.64 -9.98 -0.61
N HIS A 353 12.54 -10.69 -0.38
CA HIS A 353 11.18 -10.12 -0.46
C HIS A 353 10.98 -9.00 0.55
N ILE A 354 11.39 -9.20 1.81
CA ILE A 354 11.30 -8.17 2.86
C ILE A 354 12.13 -6.94 2.48
N LYS A 355 13.37 -7.12 2.03
CA LYS A 355 14.24 -6.02 1.60
C LYS A 355 13.68 -5.24 0.41
N ALA A 356 13.01 -5.91 -0.50
CA ALA A 356 12.38 -5.28 -1.67
C ALA A 356 11.19 -4.40 -1.27
N VAL A 357 10.37 -4.86 -0.34
CA VAL A 357 9.13 -4.19 0.09
C VAL A 357 9.36 -3.12 1.15
N ALA A 358 10.21 -3.41 2.15
CA ALA A 358 10.38 -2.56 3.33
C ALA A 358 10.67 -1.08 3.03
N PRO A 359 11.49 -0.69 2.04
CA PRO A 359 11.71 0.72 1.72
C PRO A 359 10.43 1.47 1.34
N TYR A 360 9.54 0.83 0.60
CA TYR A 360 8.27 1.42 0.13
C TYR A 360 7.22 1.49 1.25
N ALA A 361 7.23 0.55 2.19
CA ALA A 361 6.37 0.58 3.37
C ALA A 361 6.87 1.58 4.43
N LEU A 362 8.19 1.83 4.50
CA LEU A 362 8.84 2.67 5.50
C LEU A 362 8.87 4.15 5.11
N SER A 363 9.07 4.45 3.83
CA SER A 363 9.47 5.76 3.31
C SER A 363 8.53 6.91 3.70
N HIS A 364 7.23 6.67 3.79
CA HIS A 364 6.21 7.67 4.12
C HIS A 364 5.86 7.70 5.62
N ARG A 365 6.24 6.67 6.37
CA ARG A 365 5.90 6.55 7.79
C ARG A 365 6.94 7.17 8.72
N VAL A 366 8.19 7.33 8.25
CA VAL A 366 9.30 7.78 9.06
C VAL A 366 9.60 9.25 8.83
N GLN A 367 9.64 10.01 9.91
CA GLN A 367 10.06 11.41 9.93
C GLN A 367 11.52 11.48 10.39
N TRP A 368 12.40 11.86 9.50
CA TRP A 368 13.83 11.98 9.77
C TRP A 368 14.16 13.30 10.47
N LYS A 369 15.20 13.31 11.29
CA LYS A 369 15.79 14.55 11.85
C LYS A 369 16.39 15.40 10.74
N ASP A 370 16.36 16.73 10.90
CA ASP A 370 16.81 17.67 9.86
C ASP A 370 18.30 17.53 9.53
N GLU A 371 19.13 17.15 10.51
CA GLU A 371 20.55 16.88 10.31
C GLU A 371 20.75 15.66 9.39
N VAL A 372 19.97 14.62 9.55
CA VAL A 372 20.01 13.42 8.69
C VAL A 372 19.58 13.75 7.28
N ILE A 373 18.53 14.57 7.14
CA ILE A 373 18.05 15.06 5.84
C ILE A 373 19.16 15.85 5.17
N SER A 374 19.72 16.86 5.85
CA SER A 374 20.77 17.73 5.29
C SER A 374 22.03 16.99 4.89
N GLN A 375 22.40 15.94 5.63
CA GLN A 375 23.54 15.08 5.28
C GLN A 375 23.30 14.28 4.01
N ARG A 376 22.10 13.72 3.88
CA ARG A 376 21.76 12.78 2.79
C ARG A 376 21.30 13.48 1.51
N GLU A 377 20.76 14.70 1.57
CA GLU A 377 20.39 15.49 0.40
C GLU A 377 21.56 15.80 -0.53
N ARG A 378 22.77 15.88 0.01
CA ARG A 378 24.01 16.14 -0.75
C ARG A 378 24.48 14.92 -1.54
N THR A 379 23.92 13.75 -1.30
CA THR A 379 24.33 12.51 -1.96
C THR A 379 23.65 12.40 -3.33
N LYS A 380 24.44 12.11 -4.37
CA LYS A 380 23.87 11.80 -5.70
C LYS A 380 23.00 10.53 -5.60
N ARG A 381 21.77 10.60 -6.11
CA ARG A 381 20.80 9.51 -6.03
C ARG A 381 19.92 9.46 -7.29
N ASP A 382 19.43 8.27 -7.62
CA ASP A 382 18.48 8.05 -8.69
C ASP A 382 17.04 7.92 -8.14
N ASP A 383 16.90 7.54 -6.85
CA ASP A 383 15.62 7.45 -6.16
C ASP A 383 15.16 8.81 -5.58
N PRO A 384 13.86 9.08 -5.44
CA PRO A 384 13.34 10.21 -4.70
C PRO A 384 13.79 10.15 -3.23
N PHE A 385 13.94 11.30 -2.61
CA PHE A 385 14.57 11.39 -1.30
C PHE A 385 13.95 10.46 -0.23
N PRO A 386 12.62 10.37 -0.04
CA PRO A 386 12.07 9.49 1.00
C PRO A 386 12.38 8.00 0.75
N ILE A 387 12.24 7.54 -0.49
CA ILE A 387 12.50 6.14 -0.88
C ILE A 387 13.99 5.85 -0.80
N TYR A 388 14.86 6.78 -1.25
CA TYR A 388 16.29 6.64 -1.14
C TYR A 388 16.75 6.46 0.31
N VAL A 389 16.28 7.30 1.22
CA VAL A 389 16.69 7.22 2.64
C VAL A 389 16.18 5.91 3.25
N ALA A 390 14.99 5.47 2.90
CA ALA A 390 14.45 4.19 3.36
C ALA A 390 15.25 2.99 2.80
N LYS A 391 15.63 3.01 1.52
CA LYS A 391 16.52 1.98 0.91
C LYS A 391 17.86 1.91 1.62
N GLU A 392 18.50 3.04 1.88
CA GLU A 392 19.77 3.08 2.62
C GLU A 392 19.61 2.59 4.06
N ALA A 393 18.49 2.92 4.71
CA ALA A 393 18.21 2.42 6.05
C ALA A 393 18.05 0.89 6.06
N VAL A 394 17.26 0.33 5.18
CA VAL A 394 17.06 -1.13 5.05
C VAL A 394 18.40 -1.83 4.74
N LYS A 395 19.24 -1.23 3.89
CA LYS A 395 20.58 -1.74 3.58
C LYS A 395 21.49 -1.75 4.81
N MET A 396 21.48 -0.70 5.62
CA MET A 396 22.29 -0.62 6.85
C MET A 396 21.80 -1.64 7.89
N VAL A 397 20.49 -1.79 8.08
CA VAL A 397 19.95 -2.83 8.98
C VAL A 397 20.31 -4.22 8.45
N SER A 398 20.24 -4.44 7.13
CA SER A 398 20.63 -5.71 6.50
C SER A 398 22.13 -6.04 6.73
N GLN A 399 23.02 -5.04 6.74
CA GLN A 399 24.42 -5.26 7.05
C GLN A 399 24.59 -5.70 8.52
N ARG A 400 23.96 -4.99 9.46
CA ARG A 400 23.99 -5.36 10.89
C ARG A 400 23.37 -6.74 11.13
N TYR A 401 22.29 -7.07 10.41
CA TYR A 401 21.67 -8.38 10.49
C TYR A 401 22.65 -9.50 10.08
N ARG A 402 23.38 -9.34 8.99
CA ARG A 402 24.38 -10.33 8.56
C ARG A 402 25.44 -10.63 9.62
N GLU A 403 25.81 -9.63 10.41
CA GLU A 403 26.81 -9.76 11.48
C GLU A 403 26.25 -10.49 12.72
N GLN A 404 24.93 -10.49 12.92
CA GLN A 404 24.30 -10.95 14.15
C GLN A 404 23.17 -11.99 13.92
N SER A 405 22.94 -12.44 12.68
CA SER A 405 21.75 -13.22 12.32
C SER A 405 21.59 -14.53 13.12
N GLU A 406 22.67 -15.31 13.27
CA GLU A 406 22.62 -16.58 14.01
C GLU A 406 22.33 -16.33 15.50
N HIS A 407 23.05 -15.37 16.10
CA HIS A 407 22.84 -15.02 17.50
C HIS A 407 21.45 -14.45 17.77
N LEU A 408 20.91 -13.67 16.84
CA LEU A 408 19.56 -13.12 16.94
C LEU A 408 18.48 -14.21 16.81
N LYS A 409 18.64 -15.14 15.86
CA LYS A 409 17.74 -16.28 15.69
C LYS A 409 17.72 -17.15 16.95
N ASP A 410 18.89 -17.42 17.54
CA ASP A 410 19.00 -18.14 18.80
C ASP A 410 18.32 -17.40 19.95
N ALA A 411 18.52 -16.06 20.05
CA ALA A 411 17.89 -15.26 21.07
C ALA A 411 16.35 -15.28 20.97
N LEU A 412 15.81 -15.20 19.76
CA LEU A 412 14.37 -15.30 19.51
C LEU A 412 13.83 -16.69 19.86
N ALA A 413 14.55 -17.77 19.52
CA ALA A 413 14.20 -19.14 19.88
C ALA A 413 14.21 -19.33 21.41
N VAL A 414 15.23 -18.82 22.11
CA VAL A 414 15.31 -18.83 23.57
C VAL A 414 14.16 -18.02 24.16
N GLY A 415 13.87 -16.83 23.63
CA GLY A 415 12.73 -16.00 24.05
C GLY A 415 11.41 -16.76 23.95
N SER A 416 11.15 -17.40 22.83
CA SER A 416 9.93 -18.21 22.61
C SER A 416 9.82 -19.35 23.63
N ARG A 417 10.90 -20.09 23.89
CA ARG A 417 10.93 -21.16 24.89
C ARG A 417 10.68 -20.65 26.31
N ILE A 418 11.21 -19.49 26.66
CA ILE A 418 10.92 -18.84 27.96
C ILE A 418 9.43 -18.48 28.03
N PHE A 419 8.83 -17.97 26.97
CA PHE A 419 7.39 -17.73 26.90
C PHE A 419 6.57 -19.00 27.10
N GLN A 420 7.08 -20.15 26.69
CA GLN A 420 6.46 -21.47 26.94
C GLN A 420 6.69 -22.00 28.36
N GLY A 421 7.43 -21.27 29.18
CA GLY A 421 7.64 -21.60 30.62
C GLY A 421 8.98 -22.27 30.93
N GLU A 422 9.89 -22.36 29.98
CA GLU A 422 11.24 -22.89 30.24
C GLU A 422 12.09 -21.89 31.05
N ALA A 423 12.85 -22.39 32.00
CA ALA A 423 13.79 -21.62 32.82
C ALA A 423 15.14 -21.54 32.12
N LEU A 424 15.29 -20.61 31.18
CA LEU A 424 16.55 -20.39 30.45
C LEU A 424 17.10 -19.00 30.77
N GLU A 425 18.42 -18.85 30.66
CA GLU A 425 19.06 -17.54 30.74
C GLU A 425 18.82 -16.78 29.41
N PRO A 426 18.39 -15.49 29.46
CA PRO A 426 18.22 -14.68 28.27
C PRO A 426 19.58 -14.39 27.63
N LEU A 427 19.65 -14.46 26.32
CA LEU A 427 20.82 -14.06 25.55
C LEU A 427 21.01 -12.53 25.57
N ASP A 428 22.25 -12.10 25.61
CA ASP A 428 22.65 -10.71 25.54
C ASP A 428 23.20 -10.33 24.16
N GLY A 429 22.97 -9.10 23.74
CA GLY A 429 23.52 -8.53 22.52
C GLY A 429 23.41 -7.01 22.52
N ASP A 430 24.17 -6.37 21.64
CA ASP A 430 24.28 -4.90 21.57
C ASP A 430 23.13 -4.25 20.80
N HIS A 431 22.39 -5.00 19.99
CA HIS A 431 21.27 -4.44 19.23
C HIS A 431 20.04 -4.18 20.12
N PRO A 432 19.25 -3.11 19.87
CA PRO A 432 18.05 -2.78 20.63
C PRO A 432 17.04 -3.93 20.79
N ILE A 433 16.96 -4.86 19.85
CA ILE A 433 16.04 -6.03 19.91
C ILE A 433 16.28 -6.91 21.15
N TYR A 434 17.52 -7.04 21.62
CA TYR A 434 17.80 -7.85 22.80
C TYR A 434 17.20 -7.23 24.07
N ALA A 435 17.17 -5.90 24.16
CA ALA A 435 16.51 -5.22 25.27
C ALA A 435 14.98 -5.41 25.22
N GLU A 436 14.38 -5.46 24.03
CA GLU A 436 12.95 -5.78 23.87
C GLU A 436 12.66 -7.22 24.29
N ILE A 437 13.43 -8.20 23.85
CA ILE A 437 13.27 -9.61 24.25
C ILE A 437 13.35 -9.74 25.79
N LYS A 438 14.30 -9.03 26.43
CA LYS A 438 14.40 -9.01 27.91
C LYS A 438 13.17 -8.43 28.58
N LYS A 439 12.61 -7.34 28.04
CA LYS A 439 11.39 -6.72 28.56
C LYS A 439 10.18 -7.65 28.44
N ASP A 440 10.03 -8.32 27.31
CA ASP A 440 8.95 -9.26 27.07
C ASP A 440 9.02 -10.44 28.05
N ILE A 441 10.21 -11.01 28.27
CA ILE A 441 10.46 -12.04 29.26
C ILE A 441 10.12 -11.53 30.67
N GLY A 442 10.54 -10.31 31.02
CA GLY A 442 10.26 -9.68 32.31
C GLY A 442 8.76 -9.43 32.55
N ALA A 443 8.04 -8.96 31.53
CA ALA A 443 6.62 -8.71 31.58
C ALA A 443 5.84 -10.01 31.86
N ARG A 444 6.20 -11.11 31.21
CA ARG A 444 5.55 -12.41 31.43
C ARG A 444 5.80 -12.98 32.81
N ARG A 445 7.03 -12.89 33.35
CA ARG A 445 7.34 -13.33 34.71
C ARG A 445 6.51 -12.61 35.75
N ASN A 446 6.03 -11.39 35.47
CA ASN A 446 5.18 -10.56 36.30
C ASN A 446 3.67 -10.71 36.00
N GLY A 447 3.25 -11.73 35.28
CA GLY A 447 1.83 -12.01 34.99
C GLY A 447 1.26 -11.30 33.78
N GLY A 448 2.09 -10.91 32.79
CA GLY A 448 1.65 -10.39 31.50
C GLY A 448 0.89 -11.44 30.66
N PRO A 449 0.17 -11.01 29.60
CA PRO A 449 -0.61 -11.91 28.76
C PRO A 449 0.27 -12.97 28.10
N ALA A 450 -0.29 -14.17 27.91
CA ALA A 450 0.35 -15.19 27.09
C ALA A 450 0.42 -14.72 25.63
N GLU A 451 1.45 -15.14 24.89
CA GLU A 451 1.49 -14.92 23.45
C GLU A 451 0.21 -15.41 22.77
N PRO A 452 -0.28 -14.70 21.72
CA PRO A 452 -1.38 -15.16 20.89
C PRO A 452 -1.02 -16.43 20.10
#